data_0f75e1aae96fcf72abb7ffc524ca7c1b
#
_entry.id   0f75e1aae96fcf72abb7ffc524ca7c1b
#
_cell.length_a   1.000
_cell.length_b   1.000
_cell.length_c   1.000
_cell.angle_alpha   90.00
_cell.angle_beta   90.00
_cell.angle_gamma   90.00
#
_symmetry.space_group_name_H-M   'P 1'
#
loop_
_entity.id
_entity.type
_entity.pdbx_description
1 polymer ?
#
loop_
_entity_poly.entity_id
_entity_poly.type
_entity_poly.pdbx_seq_one_letter_code
_entity_poly.pdbx_strand_id
1 'polypeptide(L)'
;MLLGIDTGGTYTDAVLYDEATRRVVAKAKSPTTHHDLAIGICGAIDAVLASAELSADRVELVSLSTTLATNALVEGKGRPVGAIIIGFDGDVLERAGLGEAL
;
A
#
# COMPACT_ATOMS: atom_id res chain seq x y z
N MET A 1 5.71 -8.44 -13.96
CA MET A 1 6.17 -7.40 -13.01
C MET A 1 5.23 -7.28 -11.83
N LEU A 2 5.76 -7.13 -10.65
CA LEU A 2 4.98 -6.81 -9.45
C LEU A 2 5.19 -5.35 -9.09
N LEU A 3 4.13 -4.69 -8.66
CA LEU A 3 4.17 -3.30 -8.22
C LEU A 3 3.86 -3.26 -6.72
N GLY A 4 4.82 -2.79 -5.93
CA GLY A 4 4.64 -2.55 -4.51
C GLY A 4 4.47 -1.07 -4.24
N ILE A 5 3.50 -0.71 -3.41
CA ILE A 5 3.23 0.67 -3.03
C ILE A 5 3.17 0.75 -1.51
N ASP A 6 3.93 1.68 -0.95
CA ASP A 6 3.89 1.98 0.47
C ASP A 6 3.51 3.46 0.66
N THR A 7 2.31 3.67 1.20
CA THR A 7 1.82 5.02 1.48
C THR A 7 2.17 5.40 2.91
N GLY A 8 3.18 6.22 3.06
CA GLY A 8 3.59 6.77 4.36
C GLY A 8 2.92 8.12 4.64
N GLY A 9 3.22 8.69 5.80
CA GLY A 9 2.65 9.98 6.22
C GLY A 9 3.12 11.15 5.38
N THR A 10 4.33 11.10 4.82
CA THR A 10 4.94 12.18 4.04
C THR A 10 5.08 11.83 2.57
N TYR A 11 5.53 10.62 2.27
CA TYR A 11 5.77 10.17 0.92
C TYR A 11 5.12 8.82 0.66
N THR A 12 4.73 8.63 -0.61
CA THR A 12 4.27 7.36 -1.15
C THR A 12 5.36 6.81 -2.04
N ASP A 13 5.83 5.62 -1.74
CA ASP A 13 6.87 4.93 -2.48
C ASP A 13 6.27 3.86 -3.39
N ALA A 14 6.81 3.76 -4.61
CA ALA A 14 6.44 2.70 -5.53
C ALA A 14 7.69 1.97 -5.99
N VAL A 15 7.59 0.65 -6.08
CA VAL A 15 8.69 -0.23 -6.46
C VAL A 15 8.19 -1.22 -7.51
N LEU A 16 8.92 -1.34 -8.62
CA LEU A 16 8.70 -2.40 -9.60
C LEU A 16 9.69 -3.53 -9.37
N TYR A 17 9.16 -4.73 -9.25
CA TYR A 17 9.91 -5.94 -9.00
C TYR A 17 9.70 -6.95 -10.12
N ASP A 18 10.79 -7.48 -10.65
CA ASP A 18 10.75 -8.53 -11.66
C ASP A 18 10.96 -9.89 -10.99
N GLU A 19 9.93 -10.72 -11.00
CA GLU A 19 9.98 -12.07 -10.42
C GLU A 19 10.96 -12.99 -11.17
N ALA A 20 11.09 -12.84 -12.48
CA ALA A 20 11.94 -13.70 -13.29
C ALA A 20 13.42 -13.53 -12.92
N THR A 21 13.85 -12.29 -12.76
CA THR A 21 15.23 -11.96 -12.38
C THR A 21 15.43 -11.79 -10.88
N ARG A 22 14.32 -11.73 -10.11
CA ARG A 22 14.31 -11.45 -8.67
C ARG A 22 15.01 -10.15 -8.32
N ARG A 23 14.75 -9.10 -9.09
CA ARG A 23 15.39 -7.78 -8.92
C ARG A 23 14.37 -6.66 -8.90
N VAL A 24 14.68 -5.62 -8.14
CA VAL A 24 14.00 -4.34 -8.22
C VAL A 24 14.43 -3.65 -9.50
N VAL A 25 13.47 -3.38 -10.37
CA VAL A 25 13.70 -2.77 -11.68
C VAL A 25 13.73 -1.25 -11.58
N ALA A 26 12.84 -0.68 -10.79
CA ALA A 26 12.71 0.76 -10.63
C ALA A 26 12.05 1.10 -9.30
N LYS A 27 12.34 2.30 -8.80
CA LYS A 27 11.73 2.88 -7.60
C LYS A 27 11.33 4.31 -7.91
N ALA A 28 10.25 4.77 -7.32
CA ALA A 28 9.83 6.15 -7.40
C ALA A 28 9.14 6.57 -6.11
N LYS A 29 9.08 7.86 -5.89
CA LYS A 29 8.52 8.47 -4.68
C LYS A 29 7.69 9.67 -5.09
N SER A 30 6.55 9.84 -4.43
CA SER A 30 5.68 11.00 -4.62
C SER A 30 5.19 11.48 -3.26
N PRO A 31 4.97 12.79 -3.07
CA PRO A 31 4.38 13.27 -1.83
C PRO A 31 3.02 12.64 -1.58
N THR A 32 2.78 12.25 -0.34
CA THR A 32 1.47 11.73 0.06
C THR A 32 0.45 12.86 0.09
N THR A 33 -0.67 12.67 -0.59
CA THR A 33 -1.75 13.65 -0.67
C THR A 33 -2.87 13.24 0.29
N HIS A 34 -2.91 13.89 1.46
CA HIS A 34 -3.84 13.51 2.54
C HIS A 34 -5.31 13.81 2.24
N HIS A 35 -5.58 14.80 1.37
CA HIS A 35 -6.94 15.14 0.95
C HIS A 35 -7.52 14.13 -0.04
N ASP A 36 -6.65 13.45 -0.80
CA ASP A 36 -7.03 12.37 -1.71
C ASP A 36 -5.78 11.49 -1.94
N LEU A 37 -5.72 10.36 -1.26
CA LEU A 37 -4.56 9.47 -1.31
C LEU A 37 -4.30 8.91 -2.71
N ALA A 38 -5.33 8.81 -3.53
CA ALA A 38 -5.20 8.30 -4.89
C ALA A 38 -4.29 9.17 -5.76
N ILE A 39 -4.25 10.49 -5.53
CA ILE A 39 -3.40 11.41 -6.29
C ILE A 39 -1.92 11.07 -6.09
N GLY A 40 -1.48 10.95 -4.85
CA GLY A 40 -0.10 10.58 -4.53
C GLY A 40 0.26 9.18 -4.97
N ILE A 41 -0.65 8.23 -4.81
CA ILE A 41 -0.46 6.84 -5.25
C ILE A 41 -0.32 6.78 -6.78
N CYS A 42 -1.21 7.42 -7.51
CA CYS A 42 -1.13 7.47 -8.98
C CYS A 42 0.16 8.19 -9.44
N GLY A 43 0.55 9.25 -8.75
CA GLY A 43 1.80 9.95 -9.04
C GLY A 43 3.02 9.04 -8.90
N ALA A 44 3.08 8.25 -7.84
CA ALA A 44 4.17 7.29 -7.61
C ALA A 44 4.16 6.16 -8.66
N ILE A 45 2.99 5.65 -9.01
CA ILE A 45 2.85 4.62 -10.05
C ILE A 45 3.32 5.15 -11.40
N ASP A 46 2.85 6.31 -11.81
CA ASP A 46 3.22 6.91 -13.08
C ASP A 46 4.74 7.17 -13.12
N ALA A 47 5.31 7.66 -12.04
CA ALA A 47 6.74 7.93 -11.97
C ALA A 47 7.58 6.66 -12.07
N VAL A 48 7.18 5.58 -11.40
CA VAL A 48 7.94 4.32 -11.43
C VAL A 48 7.83 3.62 -12.78
N LEU A 49 6.67 3.67 -13.41
CA LEU A 49 6.47 3.10 -14.75
C LEU A 49 7.28 3.90 -15.80
N ALA A 50 7.26 5.22 -15.71
CA ALA A 50 8.05 6.07 -16.61
C ALA A 50 9.56 5.83 -16.43
N SER A 51 10.03 5.69 -15.21
CA SER A 51 11.42 5.40 -14.91
C SER A 51 11.88 4.06 -15.48
N ALA A 52 11.02 3.06 -15.48
CA ALA A 52 11.30 1.73 -16.03
C ALA A 52 11.02 1.63 -17.53
N GLU A 53 10.42 2.66 -18.12
CA GLU A 53 9.96 2.66 -19.52
C GLU A 53 8.99 1.50 -19.81
N LEU A 54 8.11 1.22 -18.86
CA LEU A 54 7.12 0.14 -18.96
C LEU A 54 5.70 0.70 -18.97
N SER A 55 4.80 -0.03 -19.63
CA SER A 55 3.38 0.28 -19.59
C SER A 55 2.67 -0.48 -18.47
N ALA A 56 1.52 0.02 -18.04
CA ALA A 56 0.78 -0.54 -16.91
C ALA A 56 0.30 -1.99 -17.15
N ASP A 57 0.13 -2.40 -18.40
CA ASP A 57 -0.27 -3.77 -18.74
C ASP A 57 0.79 -4.83 -18.46
N ARG A 58 2.03 -4.42 -18.16
CA ARG A 58 3.11 -5.31 -17.72
C ARG A 58 3.02 -5.64 -16.23
N VAL A 59 2.21 -4.95 -15.48
CA VAL A 59 1.99 -5.19 -14.05
C VAL A 59 0.94 -6.26 -13.85
N GLU A 60 1.32 -7.35 -13.19
CA GLU A 60 0.45 -8.51 -12.95
C GLU A 60 -0.23 -8.45 -11.58
N LEU A 61 0.42 -7.84 -10.60
CA LEU A 61 -0.06 -7.76 -9.23
C LEU A 61 0.38 -6.44 -8.62
N VAL A 62 -0.55 -5.82 -7.90
CA VAL A 62 -0.28 -4.61 -7.11
C VAL A 62 -0.46 -4.94 -5.63
N SER A 63 0.56 -4.64 -4.84
CA SER A 63 0.49 -4.76 -3.38
C SER A 63 0.55 -3.37 -2.78
N LEU A 64 -0.43 -3.03 -1.98
CA LEU A 64 -0.53 -1.73 -1.33
C LEU A 64 -0.40 -1.90 0.18
N SER A 65 0.53 -1.19 0.78
CA SER A 65 0.63 -1.08 2.23
C SER A 65 0.54 0.39 2.66
N THR A 66 0.12 0.62 3.89
CA THR A 66 0.01 1.97 4.42
C THR A 66 0.21 1.98 5.93
N THR A 67 0.93 3.01 6.41
CA THR A 67 1.07 3.28 7.84
C THR A 67 0.08 4.33 8.33
N LEU A 68 -0.75 4.88 7.45
CA LEU A 68 -1.71 5.94 7.79
C LEU A 68 -2.74 5.47 8.81
N ALA A 69 -3.20 4.24 8.71
CA ALA A 69 -4.14 3.66 9.67
C ALA A 69 -3.51 3.54 11.06
N THR A 70 -2.25 3.11 11.13
CA THR A 70 -1.49 3.02 12.38
C THR A 70 -1.32 4.40 13.00
N ASN A 71 -0.94 5.40 12.20
CA ASN A 71 -0.79 6.77 12.67
C ASN A 71 -2.12 7.34 13.18
N ALA A 72 -3.23 7.09 12.49
CA ALA A 72 -4.55 7.52 12.90
C ALA A 72 -4.96 6.90 14.24
N LEU A 73 -4.66 5.62 14.47
CA LEU A 73 -4.93 4.93 15.73
C LEU A 73 -4.12 5.53 16.89
N VAL A 74 -2.84 5.78 16.66
CA VAL A 74 -1.95 6.38 17.67
C VAL A 74 -2.40 7.79 18.05
N GLU A 75 -2.85 8.58 17.06
CA GLU A 75 -3.31 9.94 17.27
C GLU A 75 -4.77 10.03 17.74
N GLY A 76 -5.49 8.90 17.82
CA GLY A 76 -6.90 8.87 18.16
C GLY A 76 -7.80 9.41 17.07
N LYS A 77 -7.30 9.52 15.85
CA LYS A 77 -8.06 9.98 14.68
C LYS A 77 -8.55 8.78 13.90
N GLY A 78 -9.81 8.71 13.66
CA GLY A 78 -10.38 7.62 12.90
C GLY A 78 -11.85 7.83 12.61
N ARG A 79 -12.36 7.08 11.66
CA ARG A 79 -13.79 7.02 11.33
C ARG A 79 -14.27 5.61 11.67
N PRO A 80 -15.56 5.45 11.98
CA PRO A 80 -16.13 4.11 12.12
C PRO A 80 -15.90 3.29 10.87
N VAL A 81 -15.40 2.09 11.05
CA VAL A 81 -15.06 1.18 9.95
C VAL A 81 -15.70 -0.17 10.21
N GLY A 82 -16.38 -0.71 9.19
CA GLY A 82 -16.79 -2.10 9.20
C GLY A 82 -15.66 -2.97 8.66
N ALA A 83 -15.40 -4.08 9.31
CA ALA A 83 -14.38 -5.02 8.85
C ALA A 83 -15.03 -6.27 8.26
N ILE A 84 -14.55 -6.69 7.09
CA ILE A 84 -14.90 -7.98 6.47
C ILE A 84 -13.66 -8.86 6.56
N ILE A 85 -13.78 -9.97 7.28
CA ILE A 85 -12.66 -10.87 7.52
C ILE A 85 -12.94 -12.21 6.86
N ILE A 86 -12.03 -12.62 5.98
CA ILE A 86 -12.17 -13.82 5.17
C ILE A 86 -11.01 -14.78 5.51
N GLY A 87 -11.34 -16.03 5.79
CA GLY A 87 -10.35 -17.07 6.05
C GLY A 87 -9.81 -17.12 7.47
N PHE A 88 -10.36 -16.33 8.40
CA PHE A 88 -9.98 -16.32 9.82
C PHE A 88 -11.19 -16.68 10.67
N ASP A 89 -10.98 -17.53 11.67
CA ASP A 89 -11.98 -17.80 12.72
C ASP A 89 -11.75 -16.87 13.91
N GLY A 90 -12.68 -16.88 14.89
CA GLY A 90 -12.61 -16.03 16.06
C GLY A 90 -11.36 -16.27 16.92
N ASP A 91 -10.86 -17.49 16.92
CA ASP A 91 -9.68 -17.90 17.67
C ASP A 91 -8.41 -17.25 17.10
N VAL A 92 -8.28 -17.22 15.77
CA VAL A 92 -7.17 -16.56 15.08
C VAL A 92 -7.22 -15.06 15.30
N LEU A 93 -8.39 -14.45 15.21
CA LEU A 93 -8.58 -13.02 15.45
C LEU A 93 -8.21 -12.62 16.87
N GLU A 94 -8.58 -13.42 17.83
CA GLU A 94 -8.25 -13.17 19.24
C GLU A 94 -6.74 -13.23 19.47
N ARG A 95 -6.07 -14.25 18.94
CA ARG A 95 -4.62 -14.39 19.03
C ARG A 95 -3.85 -13.27 18.34
N ALA A 96 -4.39 -12.72 17.28
CA ALA A 96 -3.81 -11.58 16.57
C ALA A 96 -4.13 -10.23 17.22
N GLY A 97 -4.98 -10.20 18.26
CA GLY A 97 -5.40 -8.98 18.92
C GLY A 97 -6.39 -8.15 18.12
N LEU A 98 -6.93 -8.69 17.03
CA LEU A 98 -7.85 -7.96 16.15
C LEU A 98 -9.26 -7.85 16.75
N GLY A 99 -9.64 -8.78 17.60
CA GLY A 99 -10.95 -8.76 18.25
C GLY A 99 -11.17 -7.53 19.12
N GLU A 100 -10.12 -7.01 19.74
CA GLU A 100 -10.18 -5.80 20.56
C GLU A 100 -10.15 -4.52 19.71
N ALA A 101 -9.57 -4.57 18.51
CA ALA A 101 -9.47 -3.45 17.60
C ALA A 101 -10.75 -3.24 16.78
N LEU A 102 -11.56 -4.27 16.63
CA LEU A 102 -12.82 -4.27 15.90
C LEU A 102 -14.00 -4.08 16.87
#